data_991e820843367c763b88eddae8fe2947
#
_entry.id   991e820843367c763b88eddae8fe2947
#
_cell.length_a   1.000
_cell.length_b   1.000
_cell.length_c   1.000
_cell.angle_alpha   90.00
_cell.angle_beta   90.00
_cell.angle_gamma   90.00
#
_symmetry.space_group_name_H-M   'P 1'
#
loop_
_entity.id
_entity.type
_entity.pdbx_description
1 polymer ?
#
loop_
_entity_poly.entity_id
_entity_poly.type
_entity_poly.pdbx_seq_one_letter_code
_entity_poly.pdbx_strand_id
1 'polypeptide(L)'
;MGLEISEEKIKSILPSTRYQGSKRKMSPWIYESLRKLDFDTVLDGFGGTGSVSYLFKMMGKKVTFNDILLSNYQTGIALIENNKIELHGDDVNYLIHENGFDYPSFIQKIFKDIYYLDNENVWLDIVIHNIYMLSEKYEGDVLRKKQALAFHALFQACLSKRPYNLFHRRNLYMRTANVQRKFGNKKTWDTPFDALFVKFCKEASDKVFSNKRRNIANCKNILEMKGERYDLLYLDPPYIRSKQDMPADYRSLYHFLEGIMDYYHWEEKIDYTKKNKPLIKNKRLWDKDSIEANFDNIFNNFQDSIIVLSYGDPGYPSVETIKELLYSYKNKVKIKKKEYTYKLNHSGKNGTKSYEVLIIAQ
;
A
#
# COMPACT_ATOMS: atom_id res chain seq x y z
N MET A 1 6.63 -30.65 4.12
CA MET A 1 5.94 -29.98 5.24
C MET A 1 6.59 -28.61 5.45
N GLY A 2 5.92 -27.52 5.11
CA GLY A 2 6.44 -26.19 5.36
C GLY A 2 6.48 -25.92 6.88
N LEU A 3 7.54 -25.27 7.34
CA LEU A 3 7.68 -24.85 8.75
C LEU A 3 6.46 -24.01 9.14
N GLU A 4 5.78 -24.42 10.20
CA GLU A 4 4.65 -23.67 10.77
C GLU A 4 5.15 -22.32 11.30
N ILE A 5 4.55 -21.22 10.83
CA ILE A 5 4.95 -19.87 11.21
C ILE A 5 4.04 -19.42 12.35
N SER A 6 4.61 -19.15 13.53
CA SER A 6 3.83 -18.69 14.68
C SER A 6 3.23 -17.29 14.43
N GLU A 7 2.10 -17.01 15.09
CA GLU A 7 1.44 -15.71 15.01
C GLU A 7 2.35 -14.55 15.45
N GLU A 8 3.14 -14.77 16.51
CA GLU A 8 4.11 -13.79 17.01
C GLU A 8 5.18 -13.48 15.97
N LYS A 9 5.71 -14.53 15.30
CA LYS A 9 6.68 -14.37 14.22
C LYS A 9 6.10 -13.59 13.05
N ILE A 10 4.84 -13.85 12.64
CA ILE A 10 4.17 -13.07 11.59
C ILE A 10 4.09 -11.59 11.99
N LYS A 11 3.64 -11.30 13.21
CA LYS A 11 3.48 -9.92 13.69
C LYS A 11 4.80 -9.15 13.79
N SER A 12 5.90 -9.82 14.17
CA SER A 12 7.22 -9.19 14.34
C SER A 12 7.96 -8.94 13.02
N ILE A 13 7.79 -9.84 12.05
CA ILE A 13 8.53 -9.77 10.78
C ILE A 13 7.87 -8.82 9.79
N LEU A 14 6.52 -8.75 9.75
CA LEU A 14 5.82 -7.88 8.81
C LEU A 14 6.24 -6.42 8.97
N PRO A 15 6.54 -5.72 7.85
CA PRO A 15 6.89 -4.31 7.88
C PRO A 15 5.81 -3.47 8.57
N SER A 16 6.22 -2.40 9.23
CA SER A 16 5.25 -1.42 9.74
C SER A 16 4.61 -0.68 8.57
N THR A 17 3.31 -0.46 8.64
CA THR A 17 2.58 0.25 7.60
C THR A 17 1.67 1.30 8.21
N ARG A 18 1.54 2.44 7.53
CA ARG A 18 0.67 3.56 7.91
C ARG A 18 -0.42 3.83 6.89
N TYR A 19 -0.79 2.81 6.15
CA TYR A 19 -1.76 2.87 5.07
C TYR A 19 -3.15 2.44 5.56
N GLN A 20 -4.20 3.12 5.09
CA GLN A 20 -5.59 2.76 5.41
C GLN A 20 -5.96 1.45 4.72
N GLY A 21 -6.56 0.53 5.46
CA GLY A 21 -6.96 -0.78 4.90
C GLY A 21 -5.86 -1.86 4.94
N SER A 22 -4.65 -1.56 5.48
CA SER A 22 -3.60 -2.57 5.60
C SER A 22 -4.05 -3.83 6.33
N LYS A 23 -3.84 -4.98 5.71
CA LYS A 23 -4.16 -6.31 6.26
C LYS A 23 -3.11 -6.83 7.27
N ARG A 24 -2.11 -6.00 7.64
CA ARG A 24 -1.04 -6.42 8.56
C ARG A 24 -1.57 -7.06 9.84
N LYS A 25 -2.61 -6.51 10.45
CA LYS A 25 -3.23 -7.06 11.66
C LYS A 25 -4.01 -8.34 11.42
N MET A 26 -4.47 -8.54 10.21
CA MET A 26 -5.22 -9.73 9.80
C MET A 26 -4.32 -10.85 9.28
N SER A 27 -3.05 -10.57 9.01
CA SER A 27 -2.11 -11.53 8.40
C SER A 27 -2.01 -12.87 9.15
N PRO A 28 -2.01 -12.94 10.51
CA PRO A 28 -2.03 -14.24 11.19
C PRO A 28 -3.30 -15.05 10.88
N TRP A 29 -4.46 -14.41 10.84
CA TRP A 29 -5.71 -15.07 10.51
C TRP A 29 -5.78 -15.49 9.03
N ILE A 30 -5.24 -14.65 8.13
CA ILE A 30 -5.10 -14.98 6.71
C ILE A 30 -4.19 -16.21 6.56
N TYR A 31 -3.04 -16.23 7.24
CA TYR A 31 -2.13 -17.38 7.25
C TYR A 31 -2.84 -18.67 7.68
N GLU A 32 -3.51 -18.67 8.85
CA GLU A 32 -4.24 -19.85 9.36
C GLU A 32 -5.37 -20.27 8.41
N SER A 33 -5.93 -19.33 7.67
CA SER A 33 -7.01 -19.62 6.73
C SER A 33 -6.51 -20.30 5.45
N LEU A 34 -5.28 -19.99 5.02
CA LEU A 34 -4.74 -20.39 3.72
C LEU A 34 -3.61 -21.42 3.78
N ARG A 35 -2.95 -21.63 4.93
CA ARG A 35 -1.76 -22.49 5.05
C ARG A 35 -1.96 -23.96 4.66
N LYS A 36 -3.22 -24.43 4.64
CA LYS A 36 -3.58 -25.80 4.24
C LYS A 36 -4.01 -25.92 2.77
N LEU A 37 -4.08 -24.80 2.03
CA LEU A 37 -4.36 -24.84 0.60
C LEU A 37 -3.10 -25.26 -0.15
N ASP A 38 -3.29 -26.05 -1.20
CA ASP A 38 -2.20 -26.45 -2.08
C ASP A 38 -2.04 -25.42 -3.20
N PHE A 39 -0.97 -24.63 -3.16
CA PHE A 39 -0.57 -23.66 -4.17
C PHE A 39 0.92 -23.36 -4.03
N ASP A 40 1.56 -22.99 -5.10
CA ASP A 40 2.98 -22.58 -5.17
C ASP A 40 3.12 -21.14 -5.68
N THR A 41 2.33 -20.75 -6.66
CA THR A 41 2.34 -19.43 -7.27
C THR A 41 1.12 -18.62 -6.82
N VAL A 42 1.33 -17.34 -6.53
CA VAL A 42 0.25 -16.45 -6.08
C VAL A 42 0.33 -15.08 -6.74
N LEU A 43 -0.82 -14.58 -7.20
CA LEU A 43 -1.02 -13.19 -7.58
C LEU A 43 -1.75 -12.48 -6.44
N ASP A 44 -1.13 -11.45 -5.85
CA ASP A 44 -1.80 -10.47 -5.00
C ASP A 44 -2.25 -9.31 -5.89
N GLY A 45 -3.53 -9.31 -6.27
CA GLY A 45 -4.08 -8.41 -7.29
C GLY A 45 -4.22 -6.95 -6.85
N PHE A 46 -4.27 -6.70 -5.53
CA PHE A 46 -4.37 -5.38 -4.91
C PHE A 46 -3.37 -5.28 -3.76
N GLY A 47 -2.09 -5.31 -4.08
CA GLY A 47 -1.01 -5.50 -3.12
C GLY A 47 -0.91 -4.45 -2.02
N GLY A 48 -1.28 -3.20 -2.30
CA GLY A 48 -1.30 -2.10 -1.33
C GLY A 48 0.01 -1.95 -0.57
N THR A 49 -0.02 -2.22 0.73
CA THR A 49 1.18 -2.16 1.60
C THR A 49 2.12 -3.35 1.46
N GLY A 50 1.81 -4.32 0.63
CA GLY A 50 2.55 -5.57 0.50
C GLY A 50 2.42 -6.54 1.68
N SER A 51 1.56 -6.26 2.66
CA SER A 51 1.48 -7.08 3.88
C SER A 51 1.10 -8.55 3.61
N VAL A 52 0.17 -8.79 2.68
CA VAL A 52 -0.26 -10.15 2.31
C VAL A 52 0.74 -10.78 1.36
N SER A 53 1.23 -10.04 0.36
CA SER A 53 2.33 -10.51 -0.51
C SER A 53 3.56 -10.90 0.30
N TYR A 54 3.93 -10.12 1.32
CA TYR A 54 5.05 -10.43 2.21
C TYR A 54 4.80 -11.70 3.02
N LEU A 55 3.57 -11.90 3.51
CA LEU A 55 3.15 -13.14 4.16
C LEU A 55 3.33 -14.34 3.21
N PHE A 56 2.88 -14.26 1.96
CA PHE A 56 3.08 -15.33 0.98
C PHE A 56 4.56 -15.60 0.69
N LYS A 57 5.37 -14.53 0.60
CA LYS A 57 6.82 -14.66 0.47
C LYS A 57 7.44 -15.42 1.67
N MET A 58 6.99 -15.11 2.91
CA MET A 58 7.39 -15.86 4.12
C MET A 58 6.93 -17.32 4.09
N MET A 59 5.80 -17.63 3.47
CA MET A 59 5.31 -18.99 3.25
C MET A 59 6.11 -19.74 2.17
N GLY A 60 7.13 -19.13 1.57
CA GLY A 60 7.96 -19.74 0.52
C GLY A 60 7.31 -19.76 -0.86
N LYS A 61 6.21 -19.02 -1.07
CA LYS A 61 5.48 -18.98 -2.36
C LYS A 61 6.20 -18.10 -3.36
N LYS A 62 6.00 -18.39 -4.66
CA LYS A 62 6.38 -17.47 -5.74
C LYS A 62 5.30 -16.41 -5.86
N VAL A 63 5.64 -15.17 -5.51
CA VAL A 63 4.67 -14.07 -5.40
C VAL A 63 4.79 -13.12 -6.58
N THR A 64 3.65 -12.83 -7.20
CA THR A 64 3.46 -11.66 -8.05
C THR A 64 2.64 -10.64 -7.27
N PHE A 65 3.28 -9.55 -6.89
CA PHE A 65 2.62 -8.36 -6.34
C PHE A 65 2.07 -7.54 -7.50
N ASN A 66 0.85 -7.06 -7.40
CA ASN A 66 0.29 -6.11 -8.35
C ASN A 66 -0.47 -5.01 -7.64
N ASP A 67 -0.29 -3.78 -8.07
CA ASP A 67 -1.10 -2.64 -7.65
C ASP A 67 -1.15 -1.60 -8.77
N ILE A 68 -2.23 -0.82 -8.83
CA ILE A 68 -2.38 0.24 -9.83
C ILE A 68 -1.66 1.54 -9.45
N LEU A 69 -1.34 1.73 -8.16
CA LEU A 69 -0.65 2.90 -7.66
C LEU A 69 0.87 2.73 -7.77
N LEU A 70 1.54 3.72 -8.36
CA LEU A 70 3.00 3.72 -8.51
C LEU A 70 3.71 3.69 -7.16
N SER A 71 3.19 4.38 -6.15
CA SER A 71 3.75 4.36 -4.79
C SER A 71 3.68 2.98 -4.14
N ASN A 72 2.59 2.24 -4.33
CA ASN A 72 2.46 0.87 -3.87
C ASN A 72 3.35 -0.09 -4.66
N TYR A 73 3.48 0.13 -5.97
CA TYR A 73 4.42 -0.63 -6.82
C TYR A 73 5.86 -0.53 -6.32
N GLN A 74 6.32 0.66 -5.86
CA GLN A 74 7.65 0.79 -5.24
C GLN A 74 7.76 -0.09 -3.98
N THR A 75 6.71 -0.17 -3.17
CA THR A 75 6.67 -1.09 -2.03
C THR A 75 6.79 -2.56 -2.48
N GLY A 76 6.12 -2.93 -3.56
CA GLY A 76 6.23 -4.27 -4.17
C GLY A 76 7.65 -4.61 -4.62
N ILE A 77 8.33 -3.66 -5.30
CA ILE A 77 9.73 -3.83 -5.69
C ILE A 77 10.64 -3.95 -4.45
N ALA A 78 10.49 -3.02 -3.50
CA ALA A 78 11.35 -2.92 -2.31
C ALA A 78 11.30 -4.17 -1.43
N LEU A 79 10.11 -4.71 -1.16
CA LEU A 79 9.91 -5.74 -0.14
C LEU A 79 9.59 -7.13 -0.69
N ILE A 80 8.95 -7.21 -1.88
CA ILE A 80 8.50 -8.49 -2.44
C ILE A 80 9.47 -8.99 -3.50
N GLU A 81 9.75 -8.22 -4.52
CA GLU A 81 10.65 -8.62 -5.60
C GLU A 81 12.11 -8.64 -5.15
N ASN A 82 12.49 -7.72 -4.28
CA ASN A 82 13.85 -7.61 -3.76
C ASN A 82 14.19 -8.78 -2.83
N ASN A 83 15.30 -9.45 -3.11
CA ASN A 83 15.76 -10.61 -2.34
C ASN A 83 17.08 -10.38 -1.58
N LYS A 84 17.81 -9.26 -1.85
CA LYS A 84 19.17 -9.07 -1.31
C LYS A 84 19.70 -7.65 -1.29
N ILE A 85 19.10 -6.73 -2.04
CA ILE A 85 19.62 -5.35 -2.15
C ILE A 85 19.13 -4.54 -0.97
N GLU A 86 20.07 -3.84 -0.31
CA GLU A 86 19.82 -3.01 0.87
C GLU A 86 20.35 -1.59 0.63
N LEU A 87 19.85 -0.63 1.39
CA LEU A 87 20.45 0.70 1.52
C LEU A 87 21.50 0.65 2.64
N HIS A 88 22.73 0.97 2.30
CA HIS A 88 23.83 1.08 3.27
C HIS A 88 23.94 2.49 3.83
N GLY A 89 24.76 2.69 4.86
CA GLY A 89 24.94 3.99 5.51
C GLY A 89 25.31 5.11 4.54
N ASP A 90 26.22 4.83 3.59
CA ASP A 90 26.65 5.80 2.57
C ASP A 90 25.51 6.19 1.61
N ASP A 91 24.62 5.24 1.25
CA ASP A 91 23.44 5.54 0.46
C ASP A 91 22.51 6.47 1.22
N VAL A 92 22.23 6.16 2.49
CA VAL A 92 21.34 6.95 3.31
C VAL A 92 21.90 8.34 3.55
N ASN A 93 23.21 8.44 3.81
CA ASN A 93 23.89 9.72 3.97
C ASN A 93 23.81 10.57 2.71
N TYR A 94 24.03 9.98 1.53
CA TYR A 94 23.86 10.65 0.25
C TYR A 94 22.44 11.15 0.04
N LEU A 95 21.43 10.35 0.40
CA LEU A 95 20.04 10.68 0.18
C LEU A 95 19.56 11.88 1.02
N ILE A 96 20.03 12.03 2.26
CA ILE A 96 19.52 13.05 3.19
C ILE A 96 20.23 14.40 3.15
N HIS A 97 21.37 14.51 2.46
CA HIS A 97 22.18 15.73 2.36
C HIS A 97 22.23 16.29 0.94
N GLU A 98 22.54 17.55 0.84
CA GLU A 98 22.87 18.18 -0.45
C GLU A 98 24.16 17.61 -1.02
N ASN A 99 24.19 17.36 -2.34
CA ASN A 99 25.32 16.77 -3.06
C ASN A 99 25.81 17.68 -4.20
N GLY A 100 25.58 18.99 -4.11
CA GLY A 100 26.06 19.98 -5.08
C GLY A 100 25.24 20.09 -6.36
N PHE A 101 24.03 19.53 -6.39
CA PHE A 101 23.08 19.68 -7.50
C PHE A 101 22.36 21.02 -7.45
N ASP A 102 21.81 21.45 -8.58
CA ASP A 102 20.78 22.48 -8.63
C ASP A 102 19.42 21.85 -8.26
N TYR A 103 19.05 22.00 -6.99
CA TYR A 103 17.87 21.33 -6.45
C TYR A 103 16.57 22.04 -6.87
N PRO A 104 15.56 21.28 -7.31
CA PRO A 104 14.22 21.82 -7.53
C PRO A 104 13.64 22.41 -6.25
N SER A 105 12.71 23.36 -6.40
CA SER A 105 11.96 23.95 -5.30
C SER A 105 10.44 23.79 -5.52
N PHE A 106 10.04 22.65 -6.07
CA PHE A 106 8.67 22.40 -6.50
C PHE A 106 7.72 22.21 -5.32
N ILE A 107 8.01 21.28 -4.40
CA ILE A 107 7.16 21.04 -3.23
C ILE A 107 7.13 22.28 -2.34
N GLN A 108 8.29 22.93 -2.16
CA GLN A 108 8.40 24.16 -1.39
C GLN A 108 7.45 25.26 -1.92
N LYS A 109 7.38 25.46 -3.24
CA LYS A 109 6.54 26.49 -3.86
C LYS A 109 5.07 26.08 -3.94
N ILE A 110 4.82 24.88 -4.47
CA ILE A 110 3.46 24.44 -4.81
C ILE A 110 2.68 24.01 -3.58
N PHE A 111 3.32 23.30 -2.62
CA PHE A 111 2.66 22.75 -1.44
C PHE A 111 2.93 23.55 -0.14
N LYS A 112 3.36 24.82 -0.28
CA LYS A 112 3.53 25.72 0.85
C LYS A 112 2.26 25.77 1.71
N ASP A 113 2.40 25.64 3.02
CA ASP A 113 1.34 25.67 4.03
C ASP A 113 0.21 24.62 3.81
N ILE A 114 0.46 23.56 3.05
CA ILE A 114 -0.54 22.53 2.77
C ILE A 114 -0.36 21.31 3.65
N TYR A 115 0.78 20.63 3.58
CA TYR A 115 1.01 19.33 4.24
C TYR A 115 2.12 19.34 5.26
N TYR A 116 3.18 20.09 5.00
CA TYR A 116 4.42 20.09 5.76
C TYR A 116 4.92 21.51 6.01
N LEU A 117 5.88 21.67 6.92
CA LEU A 117 6.55 22.95 7.19
C LEU A 117 7.47 23.31 6.02
N ASP A 118 7.82 24.60 5.88
CA ASP A 118 8.64 25.05 4.76
C ASP A 118 10.01 24.34 4.69
N ASN A 119 10.68 24.18 5.81
CA ASN A 119 11.95 23.45 5.87
C ASN A 119 11.78 21.95 5.55
N GLU A 120 10.63 21.37 5.87
CA GLU A 120 10.29 19.99 5.51
C GLU A 120 10.05 19.86 3.99
N ASN A 121 9.41 20.87 3.39
CA ASN A 121 9.18 20.90 1.94
C ASN A 121 10.50 21.02 1.16
N VAL A 122 11.43 21.88 1.62
CA VAL A 122 12.79 21.99 1.04
C VAL A 122 13.51 20.65 1.11
N TRP A 123 13.49 20.03 2.29
CA TRP A 123 14.13 18.73 2.47
C TRP A 123 13.53 17.63 1.58
N LEU A 124 12.21 17.64 1.36
CA LEU A 124 11.54 16.70 0.45
C LEU A 124 12.01 16.87 -0.99
N ASP A 125 12.13 18.12 -1.47
CA ASP A 125 12.65 18.41 -2.82
C ASP A 125 14.08 17.85 -2.98
N ILE A 126 14.95 18.01 -1.97
CA ILE A 126 16.33 17.50 -1.97
C ILE A 126 16.34 15.96 -2.01
N VAL A 127 15.64 15.30 -1.10
CA VAL A 127 15.66 13.84 -1.00
C VAL A 127 15.07 13.17 -2.23
N ILE A 128 13.96 13.69 -2.76
CA ILE A 128 13.36 13.15 -3.97
C ILE A 128 14.36 13.25 -5.14
N HIS A 129 14.98 14.41 -5.31
CA HIS A 129 16.01 14.59 -6.34
C HIS A 129 17.15 13.59 -6.15
N ASN A 130 17.69 13.45 -4.93
CA ASN A 130 18.76 12.51 -4.64
C ASN A 130 18.39 11.05 -4.92
N ILE A 131 17.12 10.66 -4.69
CA ILE A 131 16.67 9.31 -5.03
C ILE A 131 16.74 9.07 -6.55
N TYR A 132 16.33 10.05 -7.35
CA TYR A 132 16.48 9.94 -8.80
C TYR A 132 17.96 9.93 -9.23
N MET A 133 18.81 10.75 -8.58
CA MET A 133 20.26 10.83 -8.88
C MET A 133 21.06 9.62 -8.36
N LEU A 134 20.46 8.64 -7.70
CA LEU A 134 21.12 7.35 -7.48
C LEU A 134 21.56 6.67 -8.80
N SER A 135 21.02 7.09 -9.95
CA SER A 135 21.46 6.67 -11.28
C SER A 135 22.90 7.06 -11.61
N GLU A 136 23.49 8.02 -10.91
CA GLU A 136 24.91 8.36 -11.05
C GLU A 136 25.85 7.36 -10.34
N LYS A 137 25.30 6.55 -9.42
CA LYS A 137 26.06 5.58 -8.61
C LYS A 137 25.76 4.13 -8.94
N TYR A 138 24.55 3.86 -9.42
CA TYR A 138 24.04 2.52 -9.64
C TYR A 138 23.29 2.41 -10.95
N GLU A 139 23.21 1.20 -11.50
CA GLU A 139 22.49 0.90 -12.73
C GLU A 139 21.64 -0.38 -12.60
N GLY A 140 20.77 -0.59 -13.57
CA GLY A 140 19.97 -1.80 -13.73
C GLY A 140 19.12 -2.16 -12.50
N ASP A 141 19.16 -3.43 -12.11
CA ASP A 141 18.33 -3.96 -11.03
C ASP A 141 18.76 -3.43 -9.63
N VAL A 142 20.04 -3.12 -9.46
CA VAL A 142 20.54 -2.53 -8.20
C VAL A 142 19.99 -1.13 -8.01
N LEU A 143 20.07 -0.27 -9.02
CA LEU A 143 19.50 1.07 -9.01
C LEU A 143 17.99 1.00 -8.70
N ARG A 144 17.26 0.22 -9.46
CA ARG A 144 15.82 0.08 -9.34
C ARG A 144 15.39 -0.31 -7.91
N LYS A 145 16.08 -1.27 -7.28
CA LYS A 145 15.78 -1.72 -5.93
C LYS A 145 16.19 -0.73 -4.84
N LYS A 146 17.32 -0.07 -4.99
CA LYS A 146 17.74 1.00 -4.06
C LYS A 146 16.78 2.19 -4.11
N GLN A 147 16.37 2.62 -5.30
CA GLN A 147 15.36 3.67 -5.45
C GLN A 147 14.02 3.25 -4.81
N ALA A 148 13.59 2.02 -5.04
CA ALA A 148 12.35 1.51 -4.47
C ALA A 148 12.37 1.46 -2.93
N LEU A 149 13.49 1.04 -2.32
CA LEU A 149 13.67 1.08 -0.86
C LEU A 149 13.62 2.51 -0.33
N ALA A 150 14.30 3.45 -1.00
CA ALA A 150 14.32 4.86 -0.61
C ALA A 150 12.93 5.51 -0.75
N PHE A 151 12.21 5.28 -1.85
CA PHE A 151 10.83 5.75 -2.01
C PHE A 151 9.89 5.13 -0.97
N HIS A 152 9.99 3.83 -0.73
CA HIS A 152 9.19 3.18 0.32
C HIS A 152 9.43 3.85 1.69
N ALA A 153 10.69 4.07 2.07
CA ALA A 153 11.05 4.75 3.32
C ALA A 153 10.51 6.19 3.37
N LEU A 154 10.64 6.93 2.28
CA LEU A 154 10.12 8.30 2.14
C LEU A 154 8.61 8.34 2.32
N PHE A 155 7.87 7.41 1.71
CA PHE A 155 6.42 7.33 1.85
C PHE A 155 6.01 7.05 3.29
N GLN A 156 6.69 6.15 4.00
CA GLN A 156 6.42 5.90 5.41
C GLN A 156 6.72 7.15 6.27
N ALA A 157 7.78 7.90 5.98
CA ALA A 157 8.10 9.15 6.66
C ALA A 157 7.02 10.21 6.38
N CYS A 158 6.64 10.40 5.11
CA CYS A 158 5.57 11.31 4.70
C CYS A 158 4.25 10.99 5.44
N LEU A 159 3.80 9.75 5.40
CA LEU A 159 2.56 9.32 6.07
C LEU A 159 2.62 9.50 7.59
N SER A 160 3.78 9.28 8.20
CA SER A 160 3.97 9.45 9.65
C SER A 160 3.75 10.88 10.12
N LYS A 161 4.13 11.84 9.29
CA LYS A 161 3.97 13.26 9.56
C LYS A 161 2.59 13.81 9.21
N ARG A 162 1.71 12.99 8.61
CA ARG A 162 0.36 13.41 8.23
C ARG A 162 -0.67 13.04 9.29
N PRO A 163 -1.56 13.97 9.69
CA PRO A 163 -2.78 13.63 10.40
C PRO A 163 -3.60 12.59 9.62
N TYR A 164 -4.03 11.54 10.29
CA TYR A 164 -4.76 10.40 9.71
C TYR A 164 -3.99 9.59 8.66
N ASN A 165 -2.69 9.89 8.41
CA ASN A 165 -1.84 9.29 7.36
C ASN A 165 -2.43 9.45 5.94
N LEU A 166 -3.10 10.56 5.65
CA LEU A 166 -3.80 10.83 4.39
C LEU A 166 -3.52 12.25 3.88
N PHE A 167 -3.72 12.46 2.55
CA PHE A 167 -3.52 13.72 1.86
C PHE A 167 -4.83 14.37 1.37
N HIS A 168 -5.99 13.84 1.73
CA HIS A 168 -7.29 14.34 1.28
C HIS A 168 -7.67 15.74 1.83
N ARG A 169 -6.94 16.25 2.82
CA ARG A 169 -7.15 17.58 3.45
C ARG A 169 -5.83 18.23 3.81
N ARG A 170 -5.80 19.56 3.88
CA ARG A 170 -4.60 20.33 4.24
C ARG A 170 -4.06 20.01 5.62
N ASN A 171 -4.84 20.00 6.66
CA ASN A 171 -4.58 19.55 8.05
C ASN A 171 -3.24 19.97 8.71
N LEU A 172 -2.40 20.84 8.11
CA LEU A 172 -1.12 21.26 8.67
C LEU A 172 -1.32 21.96 10.02
N TYR A 173 -2.38 22.76 10.16
CA TYR A 173 -2.74 23.43 11.41
C TYR A 173 -2.85 22.48 12.61
N MET A 174 -3.21 21.22 12.39
CA MET A 174 -3.26 20.22 13.47
C MET A 174 -1.87 19.93 14.06
N ARG A 175 -0.80 20.13 13.31
CA ARG A 175 0.58 19.95 13.77
C ARG A 175 1.10 21.23 14.46
N THR A 176 0.74 22.39 13.93
CA THR A 176 1.27 23.70 14.36
C THR A 176 0.47 24.36 15.49
N ALA A 177 -0.80 23.94 15.71
CA ALA A 177 -1.62 24.51 16.77
C ALA A 177 -1.03 24.26 18.17
N ASN A 178 -0.96 25.30 18.97
CA ASN A 178 -0.54 25.24 20.39
C ASN A 178 -1.70 24.74 21.26
N VAL A 179 -1.92 23.43 21.24
CA VAL A 179 -2.96 22.76 22.04
C VAL A 179 -2.36 21.62 22.85
N GLN A 180 -2.83 21.49 24.10
CA GLN A 180 -2.46 20.35 24.92
C GLN A 180 -3.13 19.09 24.36
N ARG A 181 -2.33 18.13 23.88
CA ARG A 181 -2.85 16.91 23.24
C ARG A 181 -2.78 15.75 24.21
N LYS A 182 -3.92 15.07 24.37
CA LYS A 182 -4.03 13.87 25.22
C LYS A 182 -3.50 12.59 24.54
N PHE A 183 -3.16 12.62 23.23
CA PHE A 183 -2.77 11.44 22.45
C PHE A 183 -1.49 11.64 21.63
N GLY A 184 -0.68 10.58 21.56
CA GLY A 184 0.73 10.47 21.28
C GLY A 184 1.27 10.76 19.88
N ASN A 185 0.54 11.42 18.97
CA ASN A 185 1.07 11.72 17.63
C ASN A 185 2.06 12.89 17.60
N LYS A 186 2.07 13.76 18.63
CA LYS A 186 2.95 14.92 18.64
C LYS A 186 4.43 14.52 18.53
N LYS A 187 4.87 13.53 19.30
CA LYS A 187 6.27 13.05 19.24
C LYS A 187 6.69 12.68 17.82
N THR A 188 5.84 11.97 17.06
CA THR A 188 6.14 11.59 15.67
C THR A 188 6.15 12.81 14.74
N TRP A 189 5.25 13.77 14.96
CA TRP A 189 5.19 14.98 14.14
C TRP A 189 6.37 15.94 14.40
N ASP A 190 6.87 15.96 15.64
CA ASP A 190 8.02 16.77 16.05
C ASP A 190 9.36 16.08 15.68
N THR A 191 9.38 14.76 15.44
CA THR A 191 10.59 14.06 14.99
C THR A 191 11.02 14.62 13.62
N PRO A 192 12.29 15.03 13.43
CA PRO A 192 12.79 15.50 12.15
C PRO A 192 12.51 14.52 11.01
N PHE A 193 12.33 15.02 9.79
CA PHE A 193 12.00 14.19 8.63
C PHE A 193 13.11 13.21 8.27
N ASP A 194 14.37 13.69 8.32
CA ASP A 194 15.58 12.90 8.11
C ASP A 194 15.67 11.72 9.08
N ALA A 195 15.43 11.97 10.39
CA ALA A 195 15.45 10.92 11.40
C ALA A 195 14.37 9.85 11.15
N LEU A 196 13.17 10.24 10.69
CA LEU A 196 12.14 9.29 10.30
C LEU A 196 12.53 8.51 9.04
N PHE A 197 13.10 9.18 8.06
CA PHE A 197 13.55 8.57 6.81
C PHE A 197 14.68 7.55 7.06
N VAL A 198 15.71 7.93 7.81
CA VAL A 198 16.81 7.02 8.21
C VAL A 198 16.26 5.78 8.90
N LYS A 199 15.33 5.98 9.87
CA LYS A 199 14.66 4.87 10.54
C LYS A 199 13.95 3.94 9.56
N PHE A 200 13.20 4.49 8.59
CA PHE A 200 12.45 3.67 7.64
C PHE A 200 13.33 3.05 6.56
N CYS A 201 14.45 3.67 6.18
CA CYS A 201 15.48 3.04 5.34
C CYS A 201 16.05 1.78 6.01
N LYS A 202 16.42 1.90 7.29
CA LYS A 202 16.88 0.75 8.07
C LYS A 202 15.79 -0.31 8.18
N GLU A 203 14.56 0.06 8.57
CA GLU A 203 13.45 -0.89 8.69
C GLU A 203 13.18 -1.61 7.37
N ALA A 204 13.19 -0.91 6.23
CA ALA A 204 12.98 -1.51 4.92
C ALA A 204 14.10 -2.48 4.54
N SER A 205 15.35 -2.09 4.74
CA SER A 205 16.52 -2.95 4.48
C SER A 205 16.53 -4.20 5.37
N ASP A 206 16.26 -4.06 6.66
CA ASP A 206 16.14 -5.19 7.61
C ASP A 206 15.01 -6.18 7.25
N LYS A 207 14.05 -5.76 6.39
CA LYS A 207 12.93 -6.59 5.92
C LYS A 207 13.19 -7.24 4.56
N VAL A 208 14.30 -6.94 3.91
CA VAL A 208 14.69 -7.64 2.68
C VAL A 208 15.13 -9.06 3.02
N PHE A 209 14.56 -10.04 2.33
CA PHE A 209 15.02 -11.42 2.46
C PHE A 209 14.72 -12.22 1.18
N SER A 210 15.47 -13.31 0.98
CA SER A 210 15.24 -14.24 -0.11
C SER A 210 14.46 -15.46 0.37
N ASN A 211 13.36 -15.76 -0.30
CA ASN A 211 12.67 -17.03 -0.17
C ASN A 211 13.09 -18.05 -1.26
N LYS A 212 14.20 -17.76 -1.97
CA LYS A 212 14.74 -18.56 -3.08
C LYS A 212 13.78 -18.68 -4.28
N ARG A 213 12.80 -17.79 -4.39
CA ARG A 213 11.85 -17.69 -5.51
C ARG A 213 12.08 -16.39 -6.28
N ARG A 214 11.77 -16.40 -7.58
CA ARG A 214 11.72 -15.19 -8.40
C ARG A 214 10.36 -14.53 -8.19
N ASN A 215 10.28 -13.62 -7.23
CA ASN A 215 9.11 -12.78 -7.01
C ASN A 215 9.12 -11.60 -7.97
N ILE A 216 7.94 -11.06 -8.29
CA ILE A 216 7.76 -9.99 -9.28
C ILE A 216 6.82 -8.93 -8.68
N ALA A 217 7.08 -7.66 -9.00
CA ALA A 217 6.15 -6.55 -8.77
C ALA A 217 5.66 -6.00 -10.12
N ASN A 218 4.36 -5.78 -10.22
CA ASN A 218 3.68 -5.18 -11.37
C ASN A 218 2.93 -3.92 -10.96
N CYS A 219 2.78 -2.99 -11.93
CA CYS A 219 1.91 -1.83 -11.82
C CYS A 219 0.88 -1.89 -12.96
N LYS A 220 -0.16 -2.71 -12.78
CA LYS A 220 -1.16 -2.98 -13.82
C LYS A 220 -2.58 -2.85 -13.26
N ASN A 221 -3.52 -2.51 -14.13
CA ASN A 221 -4.93 -2.68 -13.84
C ASN A 221 -5.28 -4.17 -13.86
N ILE A 222 -5.76 -4.71 -12.74
CA ILE A 222 -6.11 -6.14 -12.61
C ILE A 222 -7.18 -6.57 -13.64
N LEU A 223 -8.07 -5.65 -14.06
CA LEU A 223 -9.12 -5.91 -15.05
C LEU A 223 -8.55 -6.17 -16.45
N GLU A 224 -7.32 -5.76 -16.72
CA GLU A 224 -6.64 -5.91 -18.00
C GLU A 224 -5.68 -7.12 -18.00
N MET A 225 -5.46 -7.76 -16.86
CA MET A 225 -4.59 -8.93 -16.75
C MET A 225 -5.33 -10.17 -17.27
N LYS A 226 -4.84 -10.72 -18.39
CA LYS A 226 -5.42 -11.89 -19.05
C LYS A 226 -4.33 -12.88 -19.41
N GLY A 227 -4.67 -14.18 -19.41
CA GLY A 227 -3.78 -15.25 -19.87
C GLY A 227 -2.63 -15.59 -18.92
N GLU A 228 -2.47 -14.89 -17.80
CA GLU A 228 -1.50 -15.22 -16.77
C GLU A 228 -2.09 -16.32 -15.85
N ARG A 229 -1.30 -17.35 -15.54
CA ARG A 229 -1.74 -18.47 -14.70
C ARG A 229 -1.06 -18.43 -13.34
N TYR A 230 -1.87 -18.54 -12.30
CA TYR A 230 -1.45 -18.63 -10.89
C TYR A 230 -2.27 -19.71 -10.21
N ASP A 231 -1.66 -20.43 -9.25
CA ASP A 231 -2.40 -21.39 -8.44
C ASP A 231 -3.41 -20.70 -7.52
N LEU A 232 -3.06 -19.49 -7.03
CA LEU A 232 -3.91 -18.70 -6.16
C LEU A 232 -3.95 -17.23 -6.61
N LEU A 233 -5.16 -16.67 -6.69
CA LEU A 233 -5.42 -15.24 -6.80
C LEU A 233 -5.93 -14.71 -5.46
N TYR A 234 -5.18 -13.76 -4.86
CA TYR A 234 -5.63 -13.03 -3.67
C TYR A 234 -6.12 -11.63 -4.08
N LEU A 235 -7.30 -11.27 -3.62
CA LEU A 235 -7.96 -10.01 -3.91
C LEU A 235 -8.33 -9.26 -2.62
N ASP A 236 -8.01 -7.98 -2.55
CA ASP A 236 -8.47 -7.02 -1.53
C ASP A 236 -8.89 -5.71 -2.24
N PRO A 237 -9.92 -5.76 -3.09
CA PRO A 237 -10.33 -4.63 -3.91
C PRO A 237 -10.96 -3.52 -3.06
N PRO A 238 -11.01 -2.28 -3.57
CA PRO A 238 -11.83 -1.25 -2.98
C PRO A 238 -13.31 -1.66 -3.04
N TYR A 239 -13.99 -1.68 -1.89
CA TYR A 239 -15.41 -2.02 -1.78
C TYR A 239 -16.21 -0.87 -1.16
N ILE A 240 -17.51 -0.87 -1.43
CA ILE A 240 -18.44 0.14 -0.93
C ILE A 240 -18.94 -0.32 0.45
N ARG A 241 -18.75 0.48 1.48
CA ARG A 241 -19.31 0.21 2.80
C ARG A 241 -20.79 0.61 2.85
N SER A 242 -21.59 -0.09 3.63
CA SER A 242 -23.06 0.06 3.70
C SER A 242 -23.60 1.48 3.94
N LYS A 243 -22.75 2.42 4.36
CA LYS A 243 -23.10 3.84 4.60
C LYS A 243 -22.45 4.80 3.59
N GLN A 244 -21.86 4.27 2.54
CA GLN A 244 -21.17 5.07 1.50
C GLN A 244 -21.73 4.68 0.14
N ASP A 245 -21.87 5.67 -0.75
CA ASP A 245 -22.30 5.42 -2.12
C ASP A 245 -21.13 5.05 -3.05
N MET A 246 -19.90 5.16 -2.58
CA MET A 246 -18.71 4.95 -3.39
C MET A 246 -17.57 4.32 -2.58
N PRO A 247 -16.71 3.52 -3.22
CA PRO A 247 -15.51 2.99 -2.59
C PRO A 247 -14.47 4.09 -2.33
N ALA A 248 -13.51 3.80 -1.47
CA ALA A 248 -12.39 4.69 -1.22
C ALA A 248 -11.59 4.93 -2.51
N ASP A 249 -11.37 6.20 -2.86
CA ASP A 249 -10.49 6.60 -3.94
C ASP A 249 -9.06 6.72 -3.41
N TYR A 250 -8.34 5.59 -3.40
CA TYR A 250 -6.97 5.53 -2.88
C TYR A 250 -6.02 6.46 -3.62
N ARG A 251 -6.18 6.68 -4.95
CA ARG A 251 -5.36 7.62 -5.69
C ARG A 251 -5.53 9.05 -5.19
N SER A 252 -6.75 9.46 -4.89
CA SER A 252 -7.02 10.78 -4.29
C SER A 252 -6.55 10.88 -2.83
N LEU A 253 -6.63 9.78 -2.06
CA LEU A 253 -6.18 9.76 -0.67
C LEU A 253 -4.66 9.86 -0.53
N TYR A 254 -3.91 9.30 -1.49
CA TYR A 254 -2.44 9.23 -1.51
C TYR A 254 -1.81 10.01 -2.67
N HIS A 255 -2.55 10.96 -3.27
CA HIS A 255 -2.13 11.70 -4.45
C HIS A 255 -0.76 12.37 -4.33
N PHE A 256 -0.33 12.76 -3.13
CA PHE A 256 0.97 13.35 -2.90
C PHE A 256 2.11 12.34 -3.13
N LEU A 257 1.91 11.09 -2.71
CA LEU A 257 2.88 10.02 -2.95
C LEU A 257 2.95 9.64 -4.43
N GLU A 258 1.79 9.63 -5.09
CA GLU A 258 1.71 9.42 -6.55
C GLU A 258 2.38 10.56 -7.33
N GLY A 259 2.27 11.80 -6.85
CA GLY A 259 2.97 12.94 -7.43
C GLY A 259 4.49 12.83 -7.27
N ILE A 260 5.00 12.37 -6.13
CA ILE A 260 6.43 12.09 -5.92
C ILE A 260 6.96 11.11 -6.98
N MET A 261 6.16 10.11 -7.38
CA MET A 261 6.57 9.13 -8.39
C MET A 261 6.67 9.68 -9.81
N ASP A 262 6.20 10.89 -10.03
CA ASP A 262 6.28 11.58 -11.31
C ASP A 262 6.70 13.06 -11.09
N TYR A 263 7.68 13.23 -10.21
CA TYR A 263 8.07 14.49 -9.62
C TYR A 263 8.31 15.60 -10.64
N TYR A 264 9.02 15.32 -11.73
CA TYR A 264 9.38 16.31 -12.73
C TYR A 264 8.22 16.72 -13.68
N HIS A 265 7.13 15.93 -13.73
CA HIS A 265 5.93 16.22 -14.51
C HIS A 265 4.70 16.40 -13.62
N TRP A 266 4.91 16.51 -12.29
CA TRP A 266 3.81 16.55 -11.34
C TRP A 266 2.93 17.79 -11.50
N GLU A 267 3.54 18.94 -11.80
CA GLU A 267 2.86 20.23 -11.92
C GLU A 267 1.71 20.19 -12.94
N GLU A 268 1.91 19.52 -14.07
CA GLU A 268 0.92 19.38 -15.15
C GLU A 268 -0.30 18.54 -14.75
N LYS A 269 -0.18 17.77 -13.67
CA LYS A 269 -1.20 16.82 -13.20
C LYS A 269 -1.98 17.29 -11.98
N ILE A 270 -1.76 18.53 -11.54
CA ILE A 270 -2.39 19.10 -10.34
C ILE A 270 -3.74 19.73 -10.67
N ASP A 271 -4.75 19.39 -9.88
CA ASP A 271 -6.03 20.12 -9.85
C ASP A 271 -5.90 21.37 -8.97
N TYR A 272 -5.54 22.50 -9.56
CA TYR A 272 -5.41 23.79 -8.89
C TYR A 272 -6.72 24.37 -8.39
N THR A 273 -7.88 23.83 -8.80
CA THR A 273 -9.19 24.28 -8.28
C THR A 273 -9.39 23.88 -6.82
N LYS A 274 -8.62 22.91 -6.31
CA LYS A 274 -8.71 22.38 -4.95
C LYS A 274 -7.60 22.93 -4.07
N LYS A 275 -7.95 23.35 -2.85
CA LYS A 275 -6.99 23.91 -1.87
C LYS A 275 -5.86 22.95 -1.45
N ASN A 276 -6.08 21.65 -1.51
CA ASN A 276 -5.08 20.62 -1.20
C ASN A 276 -4.31 20.13 -2.42
N LYS A 277 -4.55 20.72 -3.61
CA LYS A 277 -3.82 20.47 -4.86
C LYS A 277 -3.66 18.96 -5.16
N PRO A 278 -4.75 18.19 -5.23
CA PRO A 278 -4.68 16.79 -5.59
C PRO A 278 -4.33 16.62 -7.06
N LEU A 279 -3.99 15.40 -7.46
CA LEU A 279 -3.92 15.06 -8.88
C LEU A 279 -5.28 15.16 -9.55
N ILE A 280 -5.30 15.56 -10.82
CA ILE A 280 -6.49 15.54 -11.67
C ILE A 280 -7.10 14.13 -11.61
N LYS A 281 -8.42 14.07 -11.41
CA LYS A 281 -9.13 12.80 -11.28
C LYS A 281 -9.19 12.05 -12.60
N ASN A 282 -8.83 10.79 -12.58
CA ASN A 282 -9.11 9.86 -13.67
C ASN A 282 -10.53 9.30 -13.52
N LYS A 283 -11.06 8.69 -14.60
CA LYS A 283 -12.28 7.88 -14.53
C LYS A 283 -12.11 6.80 -13.47
N ARG A 284 -13.10 6.64 -12.61
CA ARG A 284 -13.08 5.56 -11.61
C ARG A 284 -13.27 4.23 -12.30
N LEU A 285 -12.48 3.25 -11.89
CA LEU A 285 -12.59 1.88 -12.36
C LEU A 285 -13.54 1.06 -11.49
N TRP A 286 -13.71 1.47 -10.23
CA TRP A 286 -14.55 0.79 -9.24
C TRP A 286 -15.59 1.78 -8.72
N ASP A 287 -16.84 1.56 -9.06
CA ASP A 287 -18.01 2.29 -8.59
C ASP A 287 -19.19 1.32 -8.44
N LYS A 288 -20.34 1.82 -8.02
CA LYS A 288 -21.51 0.99 -7.75
C LYS A 288 -22.05 0.30 -9.00
N ASP A 289 -21.91 0.93 -10.15
CA ASP A 289 -22.46 0.43 -11.41
C ASP A 289 -21.52 -0.60 -12.07
N SER A 290 -20.23 -0.53 -11.80
CA SER A 290 -19.20 -1.37 -12.43
C SER A 290 -18.70 -2.52 -11.56
N ILE A 291 -18.86 -2.46 -10.24
CA ILE A 291 -18.16 -3.34 -9.29
C ILE A 291 -18.52 -4.82 -9.47
N GLU A 292 -19.78 -5.16 -9.75
CA GLU A 292 -20.19 -6.56 -9.96
C GLU A 292 -19.64 -7.11 -11.28
N ALA A 293 -19.71 -6.31 -12.36
CA ALA A 293 -19.11 -6.67 -13.64
C ALA A 293 -17.58 -6.80 -13.55
N ASN A 294 -16.93 -5.99 -12.73
CA ASN A 294 -15.49 -6.08 -12.48
C ASN A 294 -15.13 -7.38 -11.75
N PHE A 295 -15.92 -7.79 -10.74
CA PHE A 295 -15.72 -9.08 -10.09
C PHE A 295 -15.91 -10.23 -11.06
N ASP A 296 -16.98 -10.21 -11.85
CA ASP A 296 -17.26 -11.24 -12.86
C ASP A 296 -16.12 -11.37 -13.87
N ASN A 297 -15.63 -10.24 -14.40
CA ASN A 297 -14.47 -10.22 -15.31
C ASN A 297 -13.21 -10.85 -14.67
N ILE A 298 -12.90 -10.48 -13.40
CA ILE A 298 -11.73 -11.05 -12.71
C ILE A 298 -11.93 -12.56 -12.48
N PHE A 299 -13.10 -12.99 -12.02
CA PHE A 299 -13.36 -14.39 -11.72
C PHE A 299 -13.28 -15.25 -12.99
N ASN A 300 -13.78 -14.75 -14.12
CA ASN A 300 -13.66 -15.37 -15.42
C ASN A 300 -12.19 -15.47 -15.87
N ASN A 301 -11.41 -14.38 -15.77
CA ASN A 301 -10.02 -14.36 -16.22
C ASN A 301 -9.11 -15.30 -15.40
N PHE A 302 -9.47 -15.58 -14.15
CA PHE A 302 -8.70 -16.40 -13.21
C PHE A 302 -9.47 -17.64 -12.71
N GLN A 303 -10.40 -18.15 -13.53
CA GLN A 303 -11.24 -19.30 -13.17
C GLN A 303 -10.45 -20.59 -12.86
N ASP A 304 -9.22 -20.73 -13.35
CA ASP A 304 -8.36 -21.88 -13.04
C ASP A 304 -7.63 -21.75 -11.68
N SER A 305 -7.57 -20.54 -11.10
CA SER A 305 -6.88 -20.27 -9.83
C SER A 305 -7.78 -20.54 -8.62
N ILE A 306 -7.24 -20.90 -7.47
CA ILE A 306 -7.94 -20.73 -6.19
C ILE A 306 -8.17 -19.23 -6.00
N ILE A 307 -9.41 -18.77 -5.88
CA ILE A 307 -9.72 -17.36 -5.67
C ILE A 307 -9.94 -17.13 -4.17
N VAL A 308 -9.19 -16.20 -3.60
CA VAL A 308 -9.32 -15.75 -2.21
C VAL A 308 -9.63 -14.27 -2.20
N LEU A 309 -10.84 -13.92 -1.82
CA LEU A 309 -11.26 -12.53 -1.70
C LEU A 309 -11.34 -12.12 -0.22
N SER A 310 -10.56 -11.11 0.18
CA SER A 310 -10.70 -10.41 1.46
C SER A 310 -11.70 -9.27 1.32
N TYR A 311 -12.70 -9.24 2.19
CA TYR A 311 -13.86 -8.36 2.02
C TYR A 311 -14.42 -7.88 3.36
N GLY A 312 -15.01 -6.69 3.39
CA GLY A 312 -15.68 -6.17 4.57
C GLY A 312 -17.19 -6.45 4.55
N ASP A 313 -17.73 -6.96 5.65
CA ASP A 313 -19.16 -7.22 5.81
C ASP A 313 -19.70 -6.34 6.97
N PRO A 314 -20.76 -5.51 6.73
CA PRO A 314 -21.50 -5.33 5.48
C PRO A 314 -20.75 -4.52 4.42
N GLY A 315 -20.87 -4.95 3.17
CA GLY A 315 -20.32 -4.32 1.97
C GLY A 315 -21.27 -4.40 0.78
N TYR A 316 -20.97 -3.69 -0.29
CA TYR A 316 -21.62 -3.79 -1.58
C TYR A 316 -20.59 -4.11 -2.67
N PRO A 317 -20.82 -5.14 -3.51
CA PRO A 317 -21.93 -6.13 -3.44
C PRO A 317 -21.95 -6.90 -2.12
N SER A 318 -23.08 -7.54 -1.80
CA SER A 318 -23.17 -8.38 -0.60
C SER A 318 -22.26 -9.61 -0.69
N VAL A 319 -21.89 -10.19 0.45
CA VAL A 319 -21.13 -11.45 0.48
C VAL A 319 -21.86 -12.56 -0.25
N GLU A 320 -23.18 -12.59 -0.17
CA GLU A 320 -24.06 -13.54 -0.86
C GLU A 320 -24.00 -13.33 -2.37
N THR A 321 -24.13 -12.09 -2.87
CA THR A 321 -23.99 -11.76 -4.30
C THR A 321 -22.63 -12.20 -4.85
N ILE A 322 -21.55 -11.90 -4.12
CA ILE A 322 -20.20 -12.32 -4.53
C ILE A 322 -20.06 -13.84 -4.56
N LYS A 323 -20.68 -14.54 -3.59
CA LYS A 323 -20.68 -15.99 -3.53
C LYS A 323 -21.43 -16.61 -4.73
N GLU A 324 -22.56 -16.03 -5.11
CA GLU A 324 -23.34 -16.46 -6.29
C GLU A 324 -22.52 -16.27 -7.57
N LEU A 325 -21.87 -15.11 -7.75
CA LEU A 325 -20.97 -14.87 -8.88
C LEU A 325 -19.83 -15.91 -8.93
N LEU A 326 -19.22 -16.23 -7.78
CA LEU A 326 -18.15 -17.22 -7.72
C LEU A 326 -18.61 -18.63 -8.10
N TYR A 327 -19.84 -19.01 -7.79
CA TYR A 327 -20.39 -20.32 -8.19
C TYR A 327 -20.54 -20.48 -9.70
N SER A 328 -20.53 -19.40 -10.50
CA SER A 328 -20.48 -19.50 -11.96
C SER A 328 -19.14 -20.06 -12.47
N TYR A 329 -18.08 -20.01 -11.64
CA TYR A 329 -16.71 -20.38 -12.01
C TYR A 329 -16.11 -21.47 -11.13
N LYS A 330 -16.70 -21.74 -9.95
CA LYS A 330 -16.14 -22.58 -8.90
C LYS A 330 -17.15 -23.54 -8.30
N ASN A 331 -16.70 -24.76 -8.07
CA ASN A 331 -17.57 -25.79 -7.48
C ASN A 331 -17.72 -25.69 -5.96
N LYS A 332 -16.78 -25.00 -5.29
CA LYS A 332 -16.74 -24.93 -3.82
C LYS A 332 -16.39 -23.53 -3.35
N VAL A 333 -17.28 -22.93 -2.59
CA VAL A 333 -17.07 -21.60 -2.00
C VAL A 333 -17.22 -21.71 -0.47
N LYS A 334 -16.14 -21.35 0.25
CA LYS A 334 -16.11 -21.30 1.71
C LYS A 334 -15.99 -19.87 2.19
N ILE A 335 -16.74 -19.52 3.23
CA ILE A 335 -16.70 -18.21 3.87
C ILE A 335 -16.15 -18.36 5.27
N LYS A 336 -15.11 -17.57 5.61
CA LYS A 336 -14.60 -17.40 6.96
C LYS A 336 -14.84 -15.96 7.39
N LYS A 337 -15.36 -15.76 8.60
CA LYS A 337 -15.65 -14.43 9.16
C LYS A 337 -14.84 -14.21 10.43
N LYS A 338 -14.32 -13.00 10.60
CA LYS A 338 -13.65 -12.55 11.82
C LYS A 338 -14.20 -11.20 12.22
N GLU A 339 -14.66 -11.07 13.47
CA GLU A 339 -15.14 -9.79 13.99
C GLU A 339 -13.98 -8.78 14.00
N TYR A 340 -14.25 -7.59 13.47
CA TYR A 340 -13.25 -6.53 13.37
C TYR A 340 -13.86 -5.18 13.74
N THR A 341 -13.28 -4.52 14.74
CA THR A 341 -13.71 -3.18 15.16
C THR A 341 -12.77 -2.13 14.56
N TYR A 342 -13.26 -1.32 13.64
CA TYR A 342 -12.51 -0.18 13.13
C TYR A 342 -12.41 0.91 14.21
N LYS A 343 -11.21 1.20 14.69
CA LYS A 343 -10.95 2.20 15.75
C LYS A 343 -11.35 3.66 15.40
N LEU A 344 -11.76 3.93 14.17
CA LEU A 344 -12.18 5.26 13.70
C LEU A 344 -13.65 5.59 14.02
N ASN A 345 -14.45 4.63 14.50
CA ASN A 345 -15.87 4.82 14.81
C ASN A 345 -16.13 5.00 16.31
N HIS A 346 -15.52 6.02 16.94
CA HIS A 346 -15.81 6.37 18.33
C HIS A 346 -17.09 7.22 18.52
N SER A 347 -17.90 7.40 17.47
CA SER A 347 -19.16 8.15 17.58
C SER A 347 -20.35 7.26 17.28
N GLY A 348 -20.84 6.51 18.27
CA GLY A 348 -22.14 5.87 18.18
C GLY A 348 -22.34 4.70 19.14
N LYS A 349 -23.24 4.88 20.10
CA LYS A 349 -23.67 3.85 21.07
C LYS A 349 -24.46 2.67 20.46
N ASN A 350 -24.61 2.61 19.12
CA ASN A 350 -25.22 1.51 18.39
C ASN A 350 -24.34 1.13 17.19
N GLY A 351 -23.15 0.60 17.46
CA GLY A 351 -22.22 0.15 16.41
C GLY A 351 -22.73 -1.13 15.75
N THR A 352 -23.08 -1.07 14.47
CA THR A 352 -23.24 -2.26 13.65
C THR A 352 -21.96 -3.07 13.70
N LYS A 353 -22.02 -4.34 14.06
CA LYS A 353 -20.86 -5.23 14.05
C LYS A 353 -20.31 -5.28 12.63
N SER A 354 -19.00 -5.12 12.49
CA SER A 354 -18.31 -5.23 11.21
C SER A 354 -17.43 -6.48 11.23
N TYR A 355 -17.38 -7.18 10.12
CA TYR A 355 -16.58 -8.38 9.97
C TYR A 355 -15.60 -8.22 8.83
N GLU A 356 -14.41 -8.76 8.99
CA GLU A 356 -13.53 -9.09 7.88
C GLU A 356 -13.89 -10.50 7.42
N VAL A 357 -14.04 -10.68 6.12
CA VAL A 357 -14.47 -11.93 5.50
C VAL A 357 -13.42 -12.41 4.52
N LEU A 358 -13.06 -13.69 4.58
CA LEU A 358 -12.33 -14.37 3.51
C LEU A 358 -13.27 -15.32 2.79
N ILE A 359 -13.47 -15.06 1.51
CA ILE A 359 -14.22 -15.94 0.60
C ILE A 359 -13.18 -16.74 -0.18
N ILE A 360 -13.19 -18.05 -0.03
CA ILE A 360 -12.22 -18.99 -0.63
C ILE A 360 -12.98 -19.87 -1.59
N ALA A 361 -12.68 -19.76 -2.88
CA ALA A 361 -13.35 -20.45 -3.97
C ALA A 361 -12.38 -21.38 -4.73
N GLN A 362 -12.77 -22.67 -4.90
CA GLN A 362 -11.99 -23.74 -5.52
C GLN A 362 -12.79 -24.47 -6.61
#